data_91fcff4b7f1a62d1ca7b55d45c313aa7
#
_entry.id   91fcff4b7f1a62d1ca7b55d45c313aa7
#
_cell.length_a   1.000
_cell.length_b   1.000
_cell.length_c   1.000
_cell.angle_alpha   90.00
_cell.angle_beta   90.00
_cell.angle_gamma   90.00
#
_symmetry.space_group_name_H-M   'P 1'
#
loop_
_entity.id
_entity.type
_entity.pdbx_description
1 polymer ?
#
loop_
_entity_poly.entity_id
_entity_poly.type
_entity_poly.pdbx_seq_one_letter_code
_entity_poly.pdbx_strand_id
1 'polypeptide(L)'
;MLDLNLEGKRAVVTGASLGIGEAVVKMLSDHGASVTFCARNEDAIDSLSKYKPENTSSSLKGLIADMSNGESTENFIEETLKDGPIDILVN
;
A
#
# COMPACT_ATOMS: atom_id res chain seq x y z
N MET A 1 -20.72 2.48 14.57
CA MET A 1 -19.57 2.06 13.76
C MET A 1 -19.00 3.25 13.02
N LEU A 2 -17.70 3.35 12.98
CA LEU A 2 -17.03 4.41 12.26
C LEU A 2 -17.16 4.15 10.75
N ASP A 3 -17.72 5.12 10.03
CA ASP A 3 -17.83 5.03 8.59
C ASP A 3 -16.70 5.85 7.97
N LEU A 4 -15.65 5.15 7.54
CA LEU A 4 -14.51 5.79 6.87
C LEU A 4 -14.70 5.66 5.37
N ASN A 5 -14.82 6.79 4.70
CA ASN A 5 -14.84 6.80 3.24
C ASN A 5 -13.51 7.35 2.74
N LEU A 6 -12.68 6.47 2.21
CA LEU A 6 -11.36 6.82 1.69
C LEU A 6 -11.30 6.76 0.16
N GLU A 7 -12.45 6.70 -0.50
CA GLU A 7 -12.51 6.71 -1.96
C GLU A 7 -11.81 7.95 -2.52
N GLY A 8 -10.98 7.73 -3.53
CA GLY A 8 -10.19 8.79 -4.12
C GLY A 8 -8.91 9.14 -3.38
N LYS A 9 -8.68 8.57 -2.21
CA LYS A 9 -7.44 8.77 -1.46
C LYS A 9 -6.37 7.78 -1.89
N ARG A 10 -5.13 8.24 -1.90
CA ARG A 10 -3.98 7.37 -2.16
C ARG A 10 -3.18 7.18 -0.89
N ALA A 11 -2.96 5.92 -0.54
CA ALA A 11 -2.20 5.54 0.64
C ALA A 11 -0.94 4.80 0.24
N VAL A 12 0.12 4.99 1.01
CA VAL A 12 1.37 4.27 0.86
C VAL A 12 1.69 3.59 2.18
N VAL A 13 1.96 2.29 2.14
CA VAL A 13 2.31 1.51 3.33
C VAL A 13 3.66 0.84 3.11
N THR A 14 4.61 1.16 3.97
CA THR A 14 5.91 0.50 3.95
C THR A 14 5.92 -0.68 4.94
N GLY A 15 6.71 -1.70 4.65
CA GLY A 15 6.79 -2.86 5.53
C GLY A 15 5.50 -3.67 5.60
N ALA A 16 4.82 -3.83 4.47
CA ALA A 16 3.50 -4.45 4.40
C ALA A 16 3.49 -5.98 4.49
N SER A 17 4.66 -6.61 4.52
CA SER A 17 4.77 -8.06 4.43
C SER A 17 4.34 -8.82 5.67
N LEU A 18 4.25 -8.17 6.82
CA LEU A 18 3.99 -8.83 8.10
C LEU A 18 3.00 -8.06 8.96
N GLY A 19 2.15 -8.83 9.64
CA GLY A 19 1.35 -8.38 10.77
C GLY A 19 0.59 -7.08 10.56
N ILE A 20 1.03 -6.05 11.25
CA ILE A 20 0.35 -4.75 11.30
C ILE A 20 0.29 -4.09 9.92
N GLY A 21 1.39 -4.14 9.16
CA GLY A 21 1.42 -3.54 7.82
C GLY A 21 0.41 -4.17 6.87
N GLU A 22 0.32 -5.49 6.86
CA GLU A 22 -0.67 -6.21 6.06
C GLU A 22 -2.10 -5.84 6.46
N ALA A 23 -2.36 -5.80 7.76
CA ALA A 23 -3.69 -5.43 8.28
C ALA A 23 -4.07 -4.01 7.88
N VAL A 24 -3.12 -3.07 7.91
CA VAL A 24 -3.35 -1.68 7.51
C VAL A 24 -3.69 -1.58 6.03
N VAL A 25 -2.97 -2.30 5.16
CA VAL A 25 -3.27 -2.33 3.72
C VAL A 25 -4.70 -2.80 3.48
N LYS A 26 -5.11 -3.88 4.13
CA LYS A 26 -6.47 -4.41 3.98
C LYS A 26 -7.52 -3.43 4.49
N MET A 27 -7.28 -2.83 5.66
CA MET A 27 -8.22 -1.88 6.25
C MET A 27 -8.40 -0.65 5.35
N LEU A 28 -7.31 -0.04 4.90
CA LEU A 28 -7.38 1.14 4.05
C LEU A 28 -8.08 0.84 2.72
N SER A 29 -7.77 -0.30 2.10
CA SER A 29 -8.39 -0.66 0.82
C SER A 29 -9.85 -1.05 0.98
N ASP A 30 -10.24 -1.68 2.08
CA ASP A 30 -11.64 -1.98 2.35
C ASP A 30 -12.49 -0.72 2.48
N HIS A 31 -11.89 0.38 2.90
CA HIS A 31 -12.57 1.67 3.02
C HIS A 31 -12.45 2.55 1.77
N GLY A 32 -11.84 2.06 0.72
CA GLY A 32 -11.87 2.74 -0.58
C GLY A 32 -10.55 3.33 -1.06
N ALA A 33 -9.52 3.36 -0.22
CA ALA A 33 -8.23 3.92 -0.62
C ALA A 33 -7.55 3.05 -1.68
N SER A 34 -6.86 3.69 -2.61
CA SER A 34 -5.92 3.00 -3.49
C SER A 34 -4.59 2.91 -2.76
N VAL A 35 -4.10 1.70 -2.53
CA VAL A 35 -2.93 1.48 -1.69
C VAL A 35 -1.75 0.98 -2.50
N THR A 36 -0.65 1.70 -2.40
CA THR A 36 0.65 1.23 -2.87
C THR A 36 1.45 0.78 -1.65
N PHE A 37 1.97 -0.41 -1.70
CA PHE A 37 2.72 -0.97 -0.58
C PHE A 37 4.04 -1.55 -1.04
N CYS A 38 4.99 -1.68 -0.13
CA CYS A 38 6.25 -2.33 -0.43
C CYS A 38 6.63 -3.35 0.62
N ALA A 39 7.40 -4.32 0.18
CA ALA A 39 8.01 -5.34 1.02
C ALA A 39 9.29 -5.81 0.34
N ARG A 40 10.16 -6.45 1.09
CA ARG A 40 11.40 -7.02 0.53
C ARG A 40 11.18 -8.36 -0.15
N ASN A 41 10.09 -9.03 0.15
CA ASN A 41 9.80 -10.40 -0.26
C ASN A 41 8.74 -10.42 -1.35
N GLU A 42 9.10 -10.95 -2.53
CA GLU A 42 8.17 -11.04 -3.65
C GLU A 42 6.94 -11.90 -3.34
N ASP A 43 7.11 -12.99 -2.60
CA ASP A 43 5.99 -13.86 -2.23
C ASP A 43 4.96 -13.13 -1.37
N ALA A 44 5.42 -12.28 -0.45
CA ALA A 44 4.54 -11.47 0.38
C ALA A 44 3.77 -10.46 -0.46
N ILE A 45 4.43 -9.84 -1.44
CA ILE A 45 3.78 -8.90 -2.36
C ILE A 45 2.73 -9.61 -3.20
N ASP A 46 3.07 -10.76 -3.76
CA ASP A 46 2.14 -11.53 -4.59
C ASP A 46 0.92 -11.97 -3.77
N SER A 47 1.14 -12.44 -2.55
CA SER A 47 0.06 -12.87 -1.67
C SER A 47 -0.88 -11.71 -1.33
N LEU A 48 -0.34 -10.58 -0.93
CA LEU A 48 -1.15 -9.41 -0.56
C LEU A 48 -1.84 -8.78 -1.77
N SER A 49 -1.19 -8.79 -2.93
CA SER A 49 -1.77 -8.26 -4.16
C SER A 49 -3.01 -9.01 -4.62
N LYS A 50 -3.19 -10.25 -4.17
CA LYS A 50 -4.38 -11.06 -4.48
C LYS A 50 -5.56 -10.74 -3.58
N TYR A 51 -5.35 -9.98 -2.52
CA TYR A 51 -6.44 -9.59 -1.63
C TYR A 51 -7.49 -8.80 -2.41
N LYS A 52 -8.75 -9.11 -2.19
CA LYS A 52 -9.86 -8.40 -2.82
C LYS A 52 -10.52 -7.48 -1.80
N PRO A 53 -10.27 -6.17 -1.87
CA PRO A 53 -10.91 -5.24 -0.95
C PRO A 53 -12.42 -5.28 -1.04
N GLU A 54 -13.10 -5.06 0.08
CA GLU A 54 -14.55 -4.97 0.10
C GLU A 54 -15.06 -3.80 -0.74
N ASN A 55 -14.30 -2.71 -0.81
CA ASN A 55 -14.64 -1.58 -1.65
C ASN A 55 -14.06 -1.77 -3.05
N THR A 56 -14.93 -1.89 -4.04
CA THR A 56 -14.52 -2.15 -5.43
C THR A 56 -13.85 -0.96 -6.11
N SER A 57 -13.90 0.24 -5.51
CA SER A 57 -13.20 1.41 -6.01
C SER A 57 -11.70 1.38 -5.70
N SER A 58 -11.29 0.51 -4.78
CA SER A 58 -9.91 0.42 -4.34
C SER A 58 -9.03 -0.31 -5.34
N SER A 59 -7.74 0.02 -5.32
CA SER A 59 -6.73 -0.73 -6.04
C SER A 59 -5.55 -1.01 -5.12
N LEU A 60 -4.85 -2.09 -5.40
CA LEU A 60 -3.64 -2.48 -4.68
C LEU A 60 -2.48 -2.57 -5.66
N LYS A 61 -1.35 -1.98 -5.30
CA LYS A 61 -0.13 -2.07 -6.09
C LYS A 61 1.04 -2.38 -5.15
N GLY A 62 1.68 -3.51 -5.37
CA GLY A 62 2.83 -3.93 -4.57
C GLY A 62 4.13 -3.73 -5.32
N LEU A 63 5.13 -3.22 -4.64
CA LEU A 63 6.48 -3.01 -5.18
C LEU A 63 7.50 -3.64 -4.25
N ILE A 64 8.53 -4.25 -4.83
CA ILE A 64 9.65 -4.77 -4.05
C ILE A 64 10.54 -3.57 -3.69
N ALA A 65 10.76 -3.35 -2.40
CA ALA A 65 11.66 -2.30 -1.93
C ALA A 65 12.20 -2.62 -0.55
N ASP A 66 13.44 -2.22 -0.33
CA ASP A 66 14.11 -2.33 0.96
C ASP A 66 14.30 -0.92 1.53
N MET A 67 13.50 -0.58 2.54
CA MET A 67 13.52 0.75 3.15
C MET A 67 14.79 1.03 3.95
N SER A 68 15.61 0.01 4.21
CA SER A 68 16.94 0.22 4.82
C SER A 68 17.99 0.65 3.80
N ASN A 69 17.68 0.57 2.52
CA ASN A 69 18.57 0.96 1.41
C ASN A 69 18.08 2.27 0.80
N GLY A 70 18.92 3.31 0.82
CA GLY A 70 18.53 4.64 0.35
C GLY A 70 18.13 4.70 -1.11
N GLU A 71 18.85 3.98 -1.99
CA GLU A 71 18.53 3.95 -3.41
C GLU A 71 17.19 3.24 -3.66
N SER A 72 16.95 2.13 -2.97
CA SER A 72 15.68 1.40 -3.05
C SER A 72 14.52 2.25 -2.58
N THR A 73 14.72 3.01 -1.50
CA THR A 73 13.71 3.93 -0.97
C THR A 73 13.37 5.03 -1.97
N GLU A 74 14.38 5.65 -2.57
CA GLU A 74 14.18 6.69 -3.57
C GLU A 74 13.41 6.16 -4.79
N ASN A 75 13.80 4.99 -5.28
CA ASN A 75 13.13 4.37 -6.41
C ASN A 75 11.66 4.07 -6.12
N PHE A 76 11.38 3.57 -4.91
CA PHE A 76 10.01 3.31 -4.49
C PHE A 76 9.17 4.59 -4.47
N ILE A 77 9.72 5.66 -3.91
CA ILE A 77 9.03 6.93 -3.83
C ILE A 77 8.78 7.51 -5.23
N GLU A 78 9.77 7.47 -6.10
CA GLU A 78 9.63 7.96 -7.48
C GLU A 78 8.53 7.20 -8.23
N GLU A 79 8.53 5.88 -8.15
CA GLU A 79 7.50 5.07 -8.79
C GLU A 79 6.11 5.38 -8.25
N THR A 80 6.02 5.56 -6.93
CA THR A 80 4.75 5.85 -6.27
C THR A 80 4.20 7.20 -6.68
N LEU A 81 5.06 8.21 -6.77
CA LEU A 81 4.63 9.56 -7.14
C LEU A 81 4.21 9.70 -8.61
N LYS A 82 4.64 8.80 -9.48
CA LYS A 82 4.18 8.78 -10.88
C LYS A 82 2.68 8.58 -10.99
N ASP A 83 2.07 7.90 -10.04
CA ASP A 83 0.63 7.63 -10.03
C ASP A 83 -0.19 8.75 -9.39
N GLY A 84 0.46 9.80 -8.91
CA GLY A 84 -0.19 10.96 -8.32
C GLY A 84 0.24 11.26 -6.88
N PRO A 85 -0.36 12.26 -6.25
CA PRO A 85 0.00 12.63 -4.88
C PRO A 85 -0.41 11.59 -3.86
N ILE A 86 0.32 11.57 -2.75
CA ILE A 86 0.08 10.66 -1.63
C ILE A 86 -0.70 11.41 -0.56
N ASP A 87 -1.84 10.85 -0.14
CA ASP A 87 -2.68 11.44 0.92
C ASP A 87 -2.37 10.86 2.30
N ILE A 88 -2.00 9.57 2.35
CA ILE A 88 -1.77 8.85 3.60
C ILE A 88 -0.46 8.08 3.48
N LEU A 89 0.41 8.26 4.47
CA LEU A 89 1.67 7.50 4.54
C LEU A 89 1.73 6.75 5.86
N VAL A 90 1.95 5.45 5.79
CA VAL A 90 2.09 4.58 6.96
C VAL A 90 3.45 3.88 6.92
N ASN A 91 4.23 4.10 7.94
CA ASN A 91 5.54 3.45 8.11
C ASN A 91 5.47 2.28 9.07
#